data_3ff179554b774fd7d373108e1104e44d
#
_entry.id   3ff179554b774fd7d373108e1104e44d
#
_cell.length_a   1.000
_cell.length_b   1.000
_cell.length_c   1.000
_cell.angle_alpha   90.00
_cell.angle_beta   90.00
_cell.angle_gamma   90.00
#
_symmetry.space_group_name_H-M   'P 1'
#
loop_
_entity.id
_entity.type
_entity.pdbx_description
1 polymer ?
#
loop_
_entity_poly.entity_id
_entity_poly.type
_entity_poly.pdbx_seq_one_letter_code
_entity_poly.pdbx_strand_id
1 'polypeptide(L)'
;MQGPLYSPLEMGNNPAQLLETLNGNHTYRALFEQAFGTATIALDQVYTAVTAFEGSLISLNSRYDLYAHGYHAALSEEEIAGLNVFRSFVARCAECHTPPLFSNQQLAVLGV
;
A
#
# COMPACT_ATOMS: atom_id res chain seq x y z
N MET A 1 6.17 -8.30 -0.56
CA MET A 1 5.16 -8.89 0.32
C MET A 1 5.67 -9.99 1.26
N GLN A 2 6.49 -10.97 0.85
CA GLN A 2 6.92 -12.05 1.75
C GLN A 2 7.76 -11.56 2.96
N GLY A 3 8.58 -10.53 2.78
CA GLY A 3 9.42 -9.97 3.83
C GLY A 3 8.66 -9.64 5.13
N PRO A 4 7.65 -8.76 5.10
CA PRO A 4 6.89 -8.38 6.28
C PRO A 4 6.18 -9.55 6.98
N LEU A 5 5.72 -10.55 6.24
CA LEU A 5 5.05 -11.73 6.82
C LEU A 5 5.98 -12.55 7.71
N TYR A 6 7.25 -12.67 7.33
CA TYR A 6 8.19 -13.61 7.97
C TYR A 6 9.31 -12.92 8.75
N SER A 7 9.47 -11.62 8.59
CA SER A 7 10.45 -10.85 9.35
C SER A 7 10.15 -10.91 10.84
N PRO A 8 11.11 -11.29 11.70
CA PRO A 8 10.91 -11.33 13.14
C PRO A 8 10.70 -9.94 13.77
N LEU A 9 11.05 -8.88 13.05
CA LEU A 9 10.84 -7.51 13.47
C LEU A 9 9.46 -6.96 13.07
N GLU A 10 8.68 -7.75 12.30
CA GLU A 10 7.34 -7.36 11.83
C GLU A 10 6.31 -8.42 12.26
N MET A 11 5.78 -9.23 11.34
CA MET A 11 4.76 -10.24 11.70
C MET A 11 5.35 -11.54 12.26
N GLY A 12 6.63 -11.84 11.98
CA GLY A 12 7.34 -12.98 12.54
C GLY A 12 6.68 -14.34 12.29
N ASN A 13 5.91 -14.47 11.21
CA ASN A 13 5.12 -15.66 10.95
C ASN A 13 5.99 -16.82 10.41
N ASN A 14 5.42 -18.03 10.43
CA ASN A 14 6.03 -19.22 9.83
C ASN A 14 5.12 -19.74 8.72
N PRO A 15 5.64 -20.06 7.52
CA PRO A 15 4.82 -20.53 6.40
C PRO A 15 3.98 -21.76 6.72
N ALA A 16 4.54 -22.73 7.46
CA ALA A 16 3.81 -23.95 7.82
C ALA A 16 2.67 -23.65 8.81
N GLN A 17 2.95 -22.84 9.83
CA GLN A 17 1.95 -22.44 10.82
C GLN A 17 0.85 -21.57 10.20
N LEU A 18 1.20 -20.68 9.27
CA LEU A 18 0.24 -19.88 8.50
C LEU A 18 -0.75 -20.78 7.74
N LEU A 19 -0.22 -21.77 7.02
CA LEU A 19 -1.05 -22.72 6.27
C LEU A 19 -1.91 -23.59 7.19
N GLU A 20 -1.36 -24.06 8.30
CA GLU A 20 -2.12 -24.82 9.29
C GLU A 20 -3.30 -23.99 9.83
N THR A 21 -3.04 -22.75 10.22
CA THR A 21 -4.06 -21.83 10.74
C THR A 21 -5.17 -21.58 9.70
N LEU A 22 -4.79 -21.27 8.45
CA LEU A 22 -5.76 -20.96 7.41
C LEU A 22 -6.56 -22.21 6.99
N ASN A 23 -5.89 -23.36 6.82
CA ASN A 23 -6.56 -24.62 6.47
C ASN A 23 -7.39 -25.19 7.63
N GLY A 24 -7.05 -24.86 8.88
CA GLY A 24 -7.85 -25.19 10.05
C GLY A 24 -9.16 -24.40 10.17
N ASN A 25 -9.26 -23.25 9.50
CA ASN A 25 -10.41 -22.38 9.58
C ASN A 25 -11.40 -22.62 8.41
N HIS A 26 -12.61 -23.05 8.76
CA HIS A 26 -13.67 -23.37 7.78
C HIS A 26 -14.02 -22.17 6.88
N THR A 27 -14.10 -20.98 7.44
CA THR A 27 -14.44 -19.76 6.68
C THR A 27 -13.40 -19.43 5.63
N TYR A 28 -12.11 -19.48 6.00
CA TYR A 28 -11.03 -19.25 5.03
C TYR A 28 -11.02 -20.32 3.94
N ARG A 29 -11.19 -21.59 4.27
CA ARG A 29 -11.28 -22.65 3.25
C ARG A 29 -12.38 -22.41 2.25
N ALA A 30 -13.59 -22.04 2.72
CA ALA A 30 -14.73 -21.76 1.82
C ALA A 30 -14.44 -20.55 0.90
N LEU A 31 -13.85 -19.49 1.42
CA LEU A 31 -13.49 -18.29 0.64
C LEU A 31 -12.40 -18.60 -0.40
N PHE A 32 -11.38 -19.37 -0.02
CA PHE A 32 -10.32 -19.77 -0.94
C PHE A 32 -10.82 -20.75 -2.00
N GLU A 33 -11.70 -21.68 -1.65
CA GLU A 33 -12.34 -22.56 -2.62
C GLU A 33 -13.16 -21.77 -3.63
N GLN A 34 -13.90 -20.77 -3.19
CA GLN A 34 -14.65 -19.88 -4.07
C GLN A 34 -13.74 -19.08 -5.01
N ALA A 35 -12.61 -18.58 -4.49
CA ALA A 35 -11.70 -17.73 -5.26
C ALA A 35 -10.77 -18.49 -6.19
N PHE A 36 -10.29 -19.66 -5.77
CA PHE A 36 -9.23 -20.43 -6.46
C PHE A 36 -9.65 -21.82 -6.93
N GLY A 37 -10.85 -22.27 -6.58
CA GLY A 37 -11.38 -23.59 -7.00
C GLY A 37 -10.72 -24.77 -6.28
N THR A 38 -10.01 -24.56 -5.18
CA THR A 38 -9.32 -25.62 -4.42
C THR A 38 -9.70 -25.59 -2.95
N ALA A 39 -9.97 -26.76 -2.38
CA ALA A 39 -10.35 -26.90 -0.98
C ALA A 39 -9.14 -26.79 -0.01
N THR A 40 -7.93 -26.87 -0.52
CA THR A 40 -6.69 -26.76 0.26
C THR A 40 -5.97 -25.48 -0.10
N ILE A 41 -5.69 -24.66 0.90
CA ILE A 41 -5.02 -23.36 0.74
C ILE A 41 -3.51 -23.58 0.61
N ALA A 42 -2.91 -23.01 -0.43
CA ALA A 42 -1.48 -22.99 -0.67
C ALA A 42 -0.90 -21.56 -0.48
N LEU A 43 0.42 -21.46 -0.25
CA LEU A 43 1.08 -20.18 0.03
C LEU A 43 0.98 -19.18 -1.13
N ASP A 44 1.11 -19.65 -2.36
CA ASP A 44 0.98 -18.81 -3.55
C ASP A 44 -0.41 -18.18 -3.67
N GLN A 45 -1.45 -18.90 -3.29
CA GLN A 45 -2.83 -18.38 -3.21
C GLN A 45 -2.95 -17.31 -2.11
N VAL A 46 -2.33 -17.53 -0.95
CA VAL A 46 -2.29 -16.51 0.12
C VAL A 46 -1.61 -15.23 -0.37
N TYR A 47 -0.45 -15.34 -1.01
CA TYR A 47 0.26 -14.19 -1.56
C TYR A 47 -0.56 -13.48 -2.63
N THR A 48 -1.21 -14.22 -3.50
CA THR A 48 -2.09 -13.67 -4.54
C THR A 48 -3.25 -12.90 -3.94
N ALA A 49 -3.93 -13.48 -2.94
CA ALA A 49 -5.06 -12.83 -2.26
C ALA A 49 -4.65 -11.53 -1.55
N VAL A 50 -3.52 -11.55 -0.81
CA VAL A 50 -3.01 -10.35 -0.14
C VAL A 50 -2.58 -9.29 -1.15
N THR A 51 -1.90 -9.68 -2.24
CA THR A 51 -1.51 -8.73 -3.31
C THR A 51 -2.73 -8.10 -4.00
N ALA A 52 -3.77 -8.89 -4.24
CA ALA A 52 -5.02 -8.37 -4.82
C ALA A 52 -5.70 -7.37 -3.86
N PHE A 53 -5.71 -7.67 -2.56
CA PHE A 53 -6.22 -6.75 -1.55
C PHE A 53 -5.40 -5.45 -1.50
N GLU A 54 -4.07 -5.54 -1.42
CA GLU A 54 -3.19 -4.36 -1.44
C GLU A 54 -3.42 -3.52 -2.69
N GLY A 55 -3.58 -4.16 -3.86
CA GLY A 55 -3.89 -3.47 -5.12
C GLY A 55 -5.25 -2.78 -5.15
N SER A 56 -6.18 -3.18 -4.27
CA SER A 56 -7.48 -2.52 -4.13
C SER A 56 -7.44 -1.28 -3.21
N LEU A 57 -6.38 -1.12 -2.41
CA LEU A 57 -6.20 0.00 -1.49
C LEU A 57 -5.72 1.25 -2.25
N ILE A 58 -6.57 1.76 -3.14
CA ILE A 58 -6.29 2.97 -3.91
C ILE A 58 -7.02 4.14 -3.27
N SER A 59 -6.28 5.21 -2.93
CA SER A 59 -6.83 6.46 -2.40
C SER A 59 -6.34 7.62 -3.26
N LEU A 60 -7.15 7.97 -4.28
CA LEU A 60 -6.88 9.06 -5.23
C LEU A 60 -8.03 10.08 -5.24
N ASN A 61 -8.63 10.34 -4.07
CA ASN A 61 -9.73 11.30 -3.90
C ASN A 61 -9.47 12.31 -2.76
N SER A 62 -8.20 12.57 -2.45
CA SER A 62 -7.81 13.58 -1.49
C SER A 62 -8.13 14.99 -2.02
N ARG A 63 -8.10 15.99 -1.14
CA ARG A 63 -8.25 17.39 -1.54
C ARG A 63 -7.18 17.82 -2.56
N TYR A 64 -5.98 17.25 -2.46
CA TYR A 64 -4.92 17.45 -3.45
C TYR A 64 -5.32 16.86 -4.81
N ASP A 65 -5.85 15.64 -4.86
CA ASP A 65 -6.27 15.00 -6.10
C ASP A 65 -7.37 15.82 -6.79
N LEU A 66 -8.37 16.28 -6.03
CA LEU A 66 -9.42 17.17 -6.54
C LEU A 66 -8.83 18.45 -7.14
N TYR A 67 -7.90 19.09 -6.43
CA TYR A 67 -7.21 20.29 -6.92
C TYR A 67 -6.43 20.01 -8.22
N ALA A 68 -5.69 18.91 -8.27
CA ALA A 68 -4.93 18.49 -9.44
C ALA A 68 -5.83 18.19 -10.67
N HIS A 69 -7.06 17.76 -10.43
CA HIS A 69 -8.10 17.55 -11.44
C HIS A 69 -8.90 18.81 -11.80
N GLY A 70 -8.48 19.99 -11.32
CA GLY A 70 -9.08 21.28 -11.71
C GLY A 70 -10.15 21.82 -10.75
N TYR A 71 -10.43 21.16 -9.65
CA TYR A 71 -11.30 21.69 -8.60
C TYR A 71 -10.51 22.65 -7.69
N HIS A 72 -10.20 23.84 -8.21
CA HIS A 72 -9.28 24.80 -7.55
C HIS A 72 -9.71 25.22 -6.15
N ALA A 73 -11.01 25.16 -5.84
CA ALA A 73 -11.53 25.42 -4.50
C ALA A 73 -11.28 24.29 -3.49
N ALA A 74 -10.71 23.15 -3.91
CA ALA A 74 -10.42 22.03 -3.02
C ALA A 74 -9.26 22.31 -2.03
N LEU A 75 -8.37 23.25 -2.38
CA LEU A 75 -7.30 23.75 -1.51
C LEU A 75 -7.51 25.24 -1.23
N SER A 76 -7.18 25.67 -0.02
CA SER A 76 -7.12 27.08 0.34
C SER A 76 -5.89 27.77 -0.28
N GLU A 77 -5.87 29.10 -0.31
CA GLU A 77 -4.70 29.86 -0.77
C GLU A 77 -3.44 29.54 0.04
N GLU A 78 -3.56 29.34 1.35
CA GLU A 78 -2.47 28.98 2.23
C GLU A 78 -1.93 27.57 1.92
N GLU A 79 -2.82 26.59 1.64
CA GLU A 79 -2.45 25.24 1.26
C GLU A 79 -1.77 25.23 -0.12
N ILE A 80 -2.21 26.06 -1.05
CA ILE A 80 -1.57 26.23 -2.35
C ILE A 80 -0.17 26.86 -2.20
N ALA A 81 -0.04 27.87 -1.32
CA ALA A 81 1.27 28.44 -0.99
C ALA A 81 2.21 27.38 -0.40
N GLY A 82 1.71 26.54 0.53
CA GLY A 82 2.45 25.41 1.09
C GLY A 82 2.87 24.38 0.04
N LEU A 83 1.97 24.05 -0.89
CA LEU A 83 2.25 23.15 -2.01
C LEU A 83 3.36 23.71 -2.92
N ASN A 84 3.36 25.03 -3.17
CA ASN A 84 4.41 25.68 -3.95
C ASN A 84 5.76 25.62 -3.25
N VAL A 85 5.81 25.81 -1.92
CA VAL A 85 7.02 25.61 -1.11
C VAL A 85 7.50 24.16 -1.21
N PHE A 86 6.60 23.19 -1.02
CA PHE A 86 6.89 21.77 -1.10
C PHE A 86 7.53 21.36 -2.44
N ARG A 87 7.05 21.95 -3.55
CA ARG A 87 7.57 21.73 -4.91
C ARG A 87 8.77 22.60 -5.28
N SER A 88 9.12 23.57 -4.42
CA SER A 88 10.16 24.52 -4.73
C SER A 88 11.54 23.87 -4.79
N PHE A 89 12.41 24.46 -5.59
CA PHE A 89 13.82 24.08 -5.66
C PHE A 89 14.55 24.28 -4.33
N VAL A 90 14.05 25.16 -3.46
CA VAL A 90 14.64 25.44 -2.14
C VAL A 90 14.32 24.32 -1.15
N ALA A 91 13.05 23.93 -1.05
CA ALA A 91 12.62 22.88 -0.11
C ALA A 91 12.92 21.46 -0.62
N ARG A 92 12.85 21.23 -1.94
CA ARG A 92 13.17 19.99 -2.65
C ARG A 92 12.39 18.75 -2.20
N CYS A 93 11.29 18.92 -1.46
CA CYS A 93 10.54 17.81 -0.90
C CYS A 93 9.96 16.90 -1.99
N ALA A 94 9.50 17.49 -3.10
CA ALA A 94 8.90 16.78 -4.21
C ALA A 94 9.89 15.92 -5.04
N GLU A 95 11.20 16.02 -4.80
CA GLU A 95 12.19 15.16 -5.45
C GLU A 95 12.05 13.70 -4.98
N CYS A 96 11.73 13.50 -3.70
CA CYS A 96 11.46 12.20 -3.13
C CYS A 96 9.94 11.92 -3.02
N HIS A 97 9.17 12.95 -2.65
CA HIS A 97 7.72 12.87 -2.49
C HIS A 97 6.99 13.35 -3.74
N THR A 98 7.18 12.62 -4.85
CA THR A 98 6.63 12.99 -6.15
C THR A 98 5.13 12.73 -6.24
N PRO A 99 4.29 13.75 -6.56
CA PRO A 99 2.87 13.53 -6.85
C PRO A 99 2.64 12.59 -8.05
N PRO A 100 1.51 11.90 -8.14
CA PRO A 100 0.32 11.96 -7.27
C PRO A 100 0.43 11.13 -5.99
N LEU A 101 1.32 10.14 -5.95
CA LEU A 101 1.44 9.22 -4.80
C LEU A 101 2.34 9.77 -3.69
N PHE A 102 2.97 10.92 -3.90
CA PHE A 102 3.95 11.52 -2.98
C PHE A 102 5.11 10.58 -2.63
N SER A 103 5.50 9.75 -3.60
CA SER A 103 6.62 8.82 -3.54
C SER A 103 7.25 8.66 -4.92
N ASN A 104 8.56 8.64 -5.00
CA ASN A 104 9.29 8.27 -6.22
C ASN A 104 9.61 6.77 -6.26
N GLN A 105 9.18 5.99 -5.26
CA GLN A 105 9.41 4.55 -5.11
C GLN A 105 10.90 4.15 -5.10
N GLN A 106 11.78 5.06 -4.72
CA GLN A 106 13.21 4.82 -4.65
C GLN A 106 13.68 4.78 -3.19
N LEU A 107 14.73 4.01 -2.96
CA LEU A 107 15.45 4.05 -1.69
C LEU A 107 16.35 5.28 -1.65
N ALA A 108 16.32 6.00 -0.55
CA ALA A 108 17.14 7.19 -0.34
C ALA A 108 17.84 7.13 1.02
N VAL A 109 19.09 7.58 1.06
CA VAL A 109 19.83 7.78 2.29
C VAL A 109 19.62 9.24 2.72
N LEU A 110 18.97 9.44 3.87
CA LEU A 110 18.58 10.76 4.36
C LEU A 110 19.62 11.37 5.32
N GLY A 111 20.76 10.71 5.52
CA GLY A 111 21.83 11.20 6.42
C GLY A 111 21.54 10.99 7.92
N VAL A 112 20.65 10.07 8.25
CA VAL A 112 20.32 9.63 9.61
C VAL A 112 20.81 8.22 9.86
#